data_cc22ea0ed1443e60ce5d95360877b025
#
_entry.id   cc22ea0ed1443e60ce5d95360877b025
#
_cell.length_a   1.000
_cell.length_b   1.000
_cell.length_c   1.000
_cell.angle_alpha   90.00
_cell.angle_beta   90.00
_cell.angle_gamma   90.00
#
_symmetry.space_group_name_H-M   'P 1'
#
loop_
_entity.id
_entity.type
_entity.pdbx_description
1 polymer ?
#
loop_
_entity_poly.entity_id
_entity_poly.type
_entity_poly.pdbx_seq_one_letter_code
_entity_poly.pdbx_strand_id
1 'polypeptide(L)'
;AAQNREILWSKRFDRVLDDIFEVQDEIVRSVVNQILGEIEVSSLERAKRKPTENMNSYEFLLRGKELHHQFERAANAEALLMFEAAIKSDPQNAQAYAWKACTLGQAMARGFSDTSSDELFPTAMELVNTAIKMDPNDFECHRLLSAVHGAMGDMKLAVEHGKRAYEQVPNDPRILQQYGEALLKSGNDVSLGCELTLM
;
A
#
# COMPACT_ATOMS: atom_id res chain seq x y z
N ALA A 1 -29.19 -3.40 18.22
CA ALA A 1 -29.19 -4.74 18.80
C ALA A 1 -27.90 -5.44 18.37
N ALA A 2 -26.94 -5.57 19.28
CA ALA A 2 -25.71 -6.34 19.06
C ALA A 2 -26.08 -7.83 19.10
N GLN A 3 -26.25 -8.42 17.94
CA GLN A 3 -26.48 -9.86 17.75
C GLN A 3 -25.30 -10.49 17.03
N ASN A 4 -24.17 -10.52 17.61
CA ASN A 4 -23.10 -11.54 17.52
C ASN A 4 -21.90 -10.95 18.24
N ARG A 5 -21.57 -11.51 19.39
CA ARG A 5 -20.28 -11.25 20.04
C ARG A 5 -19.25 -12.17 19.39
N GLU A 6 -18.91 -11.89 18.16
CA GLU A 6 -17.79 -12.53 17.51
C GLU A 6 -16.51 -11.79 17.96
N ILE A 7 -15.53 -12.54 18.47
CA ILE A 7 -14.22 -11.97 18.79
C ILE A 7 -13.52 -11.73 17.46
N LEU A 8 -13.54 -10.49 17.00
CA LEU A 8 -12.91 -10.10 15.73
C LEU A 8 -11.38 -10.16 15.80
N TRP A 9 -10.82 -10.01 17.00
CA TRP A 9 -9.38 -10.03 17.18
C TRP A 9 -9.00 -10.34 18.63
N SER A 10 -7.88 -11.08 18.80
CA SER A 10 -7.24 -11.33 20.08
C SER A 10 -5.73 -11.42 19.88
N LYS A 11 -4.96 -10.60 20.60
CA LYS A 11 -3.50 -10.66 20.59
C LYS A 11 -3.01 -10.62 22.04
N ARG A 12 -2.06 -11.50 22.36
CA ARG A 12 -1.41 -11.53 23.67
C ARG A 12 -0.08 -10.78 23.57
N PHE A 13 0.18 -9.91 24.55
CA PHE A 13 1.42 -9.17 24.67
C PHE A 13 2.16 -9.68 25.91
N ASP A 14 3.15 -10.54 25.71
CA ASP A 14 4.02 -11.05 26.77
C ASP A 14 5.32 -10.24 26.73
N ARG A 15 5.42 -9.17 27.52
CA ARG A 15 6.58 -8.29 27.63
C ARG A 15 6.97 -8.10 29.08
N VAL A 16 8.26 -7.83 29.34
CA VAL A 16 8.76 -7.39 30.63
C VAL A 16 8.37 -5.92 30.78
N LEU A 17 7.83 -5.53 31.95
CA LEU A 17 7.26 -4.20 32.24
C LEU A 17 8.30 -3.07 32.38
N ASP A 18 9.41 -3.12 31.68
CA ASP A 18 10.45 -2.08 31.77
C ASP A 18 10.08 -0.80 31.02
N ASP A 19 9.16 -0.88 30.05
CA ASP A 19 8.59 0.29 29.38
C ASP A 19 7.10 0.11 29.05
N ILE A 20 6.26 0.53 29.99
CA ILE A 20 4.79 0.45 29.86
C ILE A 20 4.26 1.33 28.73
N PHE A 21 4.96 2.41 28.39
CA PHE A 21 4.54 3.34 27.32
C PHE A 21 4.79 2.73 25.93
N GLU A 22 5.91 2.02 25.71
CA GLU A 22 6.17 1.29 24.47
C GLU A 22 5.12 0.20 24.25
N VAL A 23 4.77 -0.54 25.29
CA VAL A 23 3.73 -1.58 25.21
C VAL A 23 2.36 -0.96 24.90
N GLN A 24 2.04 0.17 25.51
CA GLN A 24 0.79 0.90 25.24
C GLN A 24 0.72 1.37 23.78
N ASP A 25 1.81 1.93 23.25
CA ASP A 25 1.90 2.38 21.86
C ASP A 25 1.79 1.21 20.89
N GLU A 26 2.41 0.06 21.17
CA GLU A 26 2.31 -1.15 20.37
C GLU A 26 0.86 -1.66 20.33
N ILE A 27 0.17 -1.67 21.47
CA ILE A 27 -1.25 -2.07 21.56
C ILE A 27 -2.11 -1.14 20.71
N VAL A 28 -1.98 0.18 20.90
CA VAL A 28 -2.77 1.18 20.17
C VAL A 28 -2.57 1.02 18.66
N ARG A 29 -1.33 0.95 18.19
CA ARG A 29 -1.03 0.75 16.76
C ARG A 29 -1.62 -0.56 16.22
N SER A 30 -1.48 -1.65 16.96
CA SER A 30 -2.02 -2.96 16.57
C SER A 30 -3.55 -2.95 16.43
N VAL A 31 -4.24 -2.30 17.38
CA VAL A 31 -5.70 -2.15 17.37
C VAL A 31 -6.16 -1.27 16.20
N VAL A 32 -5.49 -0.13 15.99
CA VAL A 32 -5.83 0.80 14.89
C VAL A 32 -5.67 0.10 13.53
N ASN A 33 -4.56 -0.60 13.30
CA ASN A 33 -4.31 -1.30 12.04
C ASN A 33 -5.36 -2.40 11.79
N GLN A 34 -5.76 -3.13 12.83
CA GLN A 34 -6.81 -4.15 12.69
C GLN A 34 -8.16 -3.52 12.32
N ILE A 35 -8.54 -2.43 13.00
CA ILE A 35 -9.80 -1.73 12.70
C ILE A 35 -9.80 -1.18 11.28
N LEU A 36 -8.69 -0.59 10.82
CA LEU A 36 -8.57 -0.10 9.46
C LEU A 36 -8.71 -1.22 8.42
N GLY A 37 -8.09 -2.37 8.66
CA GLY A 37 -8.23 -3.55 7.80
C GLY A 37 -9.69 -4.03 7.69
N GLU A 38 -10.40 -4.13 8.82
CA GLU A 38 -11.82 -4.53 8.84
C GLU A 38 -12.71 -3.51 8.10
N ILE A 39 -12.42 -2.22 8.25
CA ILE A 39 -13.14 -1.16 7.53
C ILE A 39 -12.91 -1.28 6.03
N GLU A 40 -11.66 -1.52 5.57
CA GLU A 40 -11.35 -1.72 4.15
C GLU A 40 -12.09 -2.92 3.58
N VAL A 41 -12.05 -4.07 4.25
CA VAL A 41 -12.75 -5.30 3.82
C VAL A 41 -14.25 -5.06 3.72
N SER A 42 -14.87 -4.50 4.76
CA SER A 42 -16.30 -4.19 4.78
C SER A 42 -16.70 -3.19 3.67
N SER A 43 -15.85 -2.20 3.41
CA SER A 43 -16.10 -1.19 2.38
C SER A 43 -15.94 -1.78 0.97
N LEU A 44 -14.95 -2.65 0.76
CA LEU A 44 -14.76 -3.38 -0.49
C LEU A 44 -15.96 -4.28 -0.81
N GLU A 45 -16.47 -5.04 0.17
CA GLU A 45 -17.63 -5.89 -0.03
C GLU A 45 -18.91 -5.08 -0.37
N ARG A 46 -19.04 -3.87 0.16
CA ARG A 46 -20.11 -2.95 -0.25
C ARG A 46 -19.91 -2.44 -1.67
N ALA A 47 -18.67 -2.05 -2.02
CA ALA A 47 -18.33 -1.56 -3.35
C ALA A 47 -18.59 -2.61 -4.43
N LYS A 48 -18.30 -3.90 -4.16
CA LYS A 48 -18.57 -5.01 -5.09
C LYS A 48 -20.05 -5.16 -5.48
N ARG A 49 -20.95 -4.78 -4.59
CA ARG A 49 -22.41 -4.89 -4.79
C ARG A 49 -23.02 -3.65 -5.42
N LYS A 50 -22.25 -2.57 -5.54
CA LYS A 50 -22.72 -1.27 -6.00
C LYS A 50 -22.50 -1.12 -7.50
N PRO A 51 -23.47 -0.63 -8.28
CA PRO A 51 -23.24 -0.26 -9.68
C PRO A 51 -22.12 0.78 -9.79
N THR A 52 -21.28 0.64 -10.82
CA THR A 52 -20.08 1.47 -10.97
C THR A 52 -20.40 2.97 -11.03
N GLU A 53 -21.52 3.36 -11.66
CA GLU A 53 -21.97 4.75 -11.73
C GLU A 53 -22.30 5.40 -10.38
N ASN A 54 -22.50 4.57 -9.33
CA ASN A 54 -22.84 5.04 -8.00
C ASN A 54 -21.66 4.94 -7.00
N MET A 55 -20.47 4.52 -7.47
CA MET A 55 -19.29 4.40 -6.64
C MET A 55 -18.64 5.77 -6.40
N ASN A 56 -18.08 5.95 -5.19
CA ASN A 56 -17.24 7.10 -4.87
C ASN A 56 -15.74 6.79 -5.05
N SER A 57 -14.88 7.80 -4.90
CA SER A 57 -13.42 7.67 -5.07
C SER A 57 -12.81 6.55 -4.22
N TYR A 58 -13.23 6.43 -2.97
CA TYR A 58 -12.70 5.39 -2.07
C TYR A 58 -13.14 3.98 -2.50
N GLU A 59 -14.37 3.82 -2.96
CA GLU A 59 -14.87 2.53 -3.45
C GLU A 59 -14.16 2.12 -4.75
N PHE A 60 -13.89 3.05 -5.66
CA PHE A 60 -13.07 2.82 -6.84
C PHE A 60 -11.64 2.43 -6.46
N LEU A 61 -11.03 3.13 -5.50
CA LEU A 61 -9.69 2.80 -4.98
C LEU A 61 -9.62 1.37 -4.48
N LEU A 62 -10.58 0.94 -3.64
CA LEU A 62 -10.61 -0.42 -3.08
C LEU A 62 -10.76 -1.49 -4.17
N ARG A 63 -11.63 -1.26 -5.16
CA ARG A 63 -11.79 -2.17 -6.30
C ARG A 63 -10.51 -2.27 -7.12
N GLY A 64 -9.85 -1.14 -7.38
CA GLY A 64 -8.57 -1.11 -8.07
C GLY A 64 -7.48 -1.89 -7.33
N LYS A 65 -7.39 -1.75 -5.99
CA LYS A 65 -6.47 -2.50 -5.13
C LYS A 65 -6.71 -4.02 -5.24
N GLU A 66 -7.97 -4.45 -5.15
CA GLU A 66 -8.34 -5.86 -5.29
C GLU A 66 -7.92 -6.44 -6.64
N LEU A 67 -8.22 -5.72 -7.73
CA LEU A 67 -7.86 -6.14 -9.09
C LEU A 67 -6.34 -6.17 -9.30
N HIS A 68 -5.61 -5.19 -8.79
CA HIS A 68 -4.15 -5.16 -8.83
C HIS A 68 -3.52 -6.42 -8.21
N HIS A 69 -4.07 -6.92 -7.11
CA HIS A 69 -3.57 -8.10 -6.41
C HIS A 69 -3.94 -9.44 -7.05
N GLN A 70 -4.70 -9.46 -8.14
CA GLN A 70 -4.94 -10.68 -8.90
C GLN A 70 -3.75 -11.07 -9.79
N PHE A 71 -2.84 -10.14 -10.07
CA PHE A 71 -1.63 -10.36 -10.89
C PHE A 71 -1.89 -10.90 -12.29
N GLU A 72 -3.02 -10.55 -12.90
CA GLU A 72 -3.44 -10.94 -14.24
C GLU A 72 -3.51 -9.72 -15.17
N ARG A 73 -3.20 -9.91 -16.47
CA ARG A 73 -3.22 -8.82 -17.47
C ARG A 73 -4.59 -8.10 -17.53
N ALA A 74 -5.68 -8.86 -17.59
CA ALA A 74 -7.02 -8.29 -17.66
C ALA A 74 -7.38 -7.51 -16.39
N ALA A 75 -7.09 -8.07 -15.21
CA ALA A 75 -7.31 -7.42 -13.93
C ALA A 75 -6.44 -6.17 -13.76
N ASN A 76 -5.18 -6.18 -14.22
CA ASN A 76 -4.32 -5.01 -14.21
C ASN A 76 -4.90 -3.87 -15.06
N ALA A 77 -5.41 -4.17 -16.26
CA ALA A 77 -6.04 -3.16 -17.12
C ALA A 77 -7.30 -2.59 -16.47
N GLU A 78 -8.15 -3.44 -15.87
CA GLU A 78 -9.35 -2.98 -15.15
C GLU A 78 -8.98 -2.17 -13.89
N ALA A 79 -7.93 -2.55 -13.15
CA ALA A 79 -7.43 -1.79 -12.01
C ALA A 79 -7.03 -0.36 -12.40
N LEU A 80 -6.36 -0.17 -13.53
CA LEU A 80 -6.02 1.16 -14.05
C LEU A 80 -7.26 2.01 -14.29
N LEU A 81 -8.34 1.44 -14.85
CA LEU A 81 -9.61 2.14 -15.05
C LEU A 81 -10.27 2.52 -13.72
N MET A 82 -10.19 1.65 -12.71
CA MET A 82 -10.72 1.95 -11.38
C MET A 82 -9.96 3.11 -10.72
N PHE A 83 -8.63 3.13 -10.80
CA PHE A 83 -7.84 4.24 -10.27
C PHE A 83 -8.07 5.55 -11.04
N GLU A 84 -8.28 5.51 -12.34
CA GLU A 84 -8.70 6.68 -13.11
C GLU A 84 -10.06 7.22 -12.66
N ALA A 85 -11.03 6.33 -12.45
CA ALA A 85 -12.34 6.72 -11.94
C ALA A 85 -12.24 7.28 -10.51
N ALA A 86 -11.38 6.72 -9.66
CA ALA A 86 -11.10 7.25 -8.32
C ALA A 86 -10.56 8.69 -8.39
N ILE A 87 -9.55 8.94 -9.22
CA ILE A 87 -8.95 10.27 -9.44
C ILE A 87 -9.99 11.25 -10.01
N LYS A 88 -10.80 10.80 -10.97
CA LYS A 88 -11.85 11.64 -11.56
C LYS A 88 -12.93 12.02 -10.55
N SER A 89 -13.29 11.09 -9.64
CA SER A 89 -14.28 11.31 -8.58
C SER A 89 -13.75 12.22 -7.47
N ASP A 90 -12.47 12.08 -7.13
CA ASP A 90 -11.77 12.92 -6.16
C ASP A 90 -10.31 13.14 -6.59
N PRO A 91 -10.02 14.29 -7.23
CA PRO A 91 -8.66 14.62 -7.65
C PRO A 91 -7.66 14.82 -6.51
N GLN A 92 -8.10 14.87 -5.24
CA GLN A 92 -7.23 14.99 -4.07
C GLN A 92 -6.91 13.64 -3.41
N ASN A 93 -7.38 12.53 -3.98
CA ASN A 93 -7.09 11.20 -3.47
C ASN A 93 -5.66 10.76 -3.83
N ALA A 94 -4.68 11.12 -2.99
CA ALA A 94 -3.26 10.82 -3.20
C ALA A 94 -3.01 9.31 -3.42
N GLN A 95 -3.68 8.44 -2.67
CA GLN A 95 -3.53 6.99 -2.80
C GLN A 95 -3.94 6.47 -4.18
N ALA A 96 -4.95 7.07 -4.82
CA ALA A 96 -5.37 6.65 -6.17
C ALA A 96 -4.26 6.88 -7.20
N TYR A 97 -3.51 7.99 -7.10
CA TYR A 97 -2.35 8.24 -7.94
C TYR A 97 -1.22 7.26 -7.67
N ALA A 98 -0.89 7.02 -6.40
CA ALA A 98 0.18 6.11 -6.01
C ALA A 98 -0.12 4.66 -6.45
N TRP A 99 -1.34 4.18 -6.27
CA TRP A 99 -1.76 2.85 -6.72
C TRP A 99 -1.81 2.72 -8.24
N LYS A 100 -2.23 3.77 -8.97
CA LYS A 100 -2.16 3.79 -10.43
C LYS A 100 -0.72 3.63 -10.90
N ALA A 101 0.22 4.38 -10.31
CA ALA A 101 1.64 4.26 -10.62
C ALA A 101 2.20 2.86 -10.35
N CYS A 102 1.86 2.26 -9.19
CA CYS A 102 2.26 0.90 -8.85
C CYS A 102 1.71 -0.12 -9.85
N THR A 103 0.46 0.06 -10.30
CA THR A 103 -0.17 -0.83 -11.30
C THR A 103 0.47 -0.71 -12.68
N LEU A 104 0.90 0.49 -13.08
CA LEU A 104 1.73 0.67 -14.29
C LEU A 104 3.09 -0.03 -14.13
N GLY A 105 3.73 0.09 -12.95
CA GLY A 105 4.97 -0.63 -12.63
C GLY A 105 4.80 -2.16 -12.74
N GLN A 106 3.67 -2.69 -12.25
CA GLN A 106 3.34 -4.11 -12.40
C GLN A 106 3.16 -4.48 -13.89
N ALA A 107 2.50 -3.64 -14.68
CA ALA A 107 2.31 -3.87 -16.11
C ALA A 107 3.64 -3.92 -16.86
N MET A 108 4.57 -3.01 -16.56
CA MET A 108 5.93 -3.01 -17.11
C MET A 108 6.70 -4.27 -16.73
N ALA A 109 6.74 -4.60 -15.43
CA ALA A 109 7.52 -5.72 -14.92
C ALA A 109 7.03 -7.09 -15.43
N ARG A 110 5.74 -7.23 -15.73
CA ARG A 110 5.10 -8.48 -16.14
C ARG A 110 4.73 -8.55 -17.63
N GLY A 111 5.01 -7.49 -18.39
CA GLY A 111 4.63 -7.42 -19.80
C GLY A 111 3.11 -7.45 -20.00
N PHE A 112 2.33 -6.82 -19.12
CA PHE A 112 0.87 -6.77 -19.25
C PHE A 112 0.40 -5.66 -20.19
N SER A 113 1.24 -4.67 -20.50
CA SER A 113 0.95 -3.59 -21.44
C SER A 113 1.64 -3.85 -22.79
N ASP A 114 0.99 -3.43 -23.87
CA ASP A 114 1.59 -3.37 -25.20
C ASP A 114 2.38 -2.05 -25.40
N THR A 115 2.20 -1.07 -24.52
CA THR A 115 2.98 0.17 -24.47
C THR A 115 4.36 -0.12 -23.86
N SER A 116 5.40 0.46 -24.44
CA SER A 116 6.78 0.25 -23.98
C SER A 116 7.00 0.78 -22.56
N SER A 117 7.94 0.19 -21.83
CA SER A 117 8.33 0.66 -20.51
C SER A 117 8.86 2.11 -20.53
N ASP A 118 9.55 2.49 -21.61
CA ASP A 118 10.08 3.85 -21.78
C ASP A 118 8.97 4.91 -21.88
N GLU A 119 7.80 4.53 -22.39
CA GLU A 119 6.63 5.43 -22.47
C GLU A 119 5.82 5.44 -21.15
N LEU A 120 5.69 4.29 -20.50
CA LEU A 120 4.91 4.17 -19.26
C LEU A 120 5.64 4.77 -18.05
N PHE A 121 6.96 4.71 -18.05
CA PHE A 121 7.79 5.13 -16.94
C PHE A 121 7.62 6.62 -16.56
N PRO A 122 7.71 7.59 -17.50
CA PRO A 122 7.48 8.99 -17.17
C PRO A 122 6.10 9.23 -16.55
N THR A 123 5.07 8.55 -17.06
CA THR A 123 3.70 8.63 -16.53
C THR A 123 3.62 8.10 -15.09
N ALA A 124 4.25 6.96 -14.81
CA ALA A 124 4.28 6.41 -13.45
C ALA A 124 4.99 7.37 -12.48
N MET A 125 6.10 7.99 -12.90
CA MET A 125 6.83 8.97 -12.09
C MET A 125 6.05 10.26 -11.83
N GLU A 126 5.30 10.76 -12.80
CA GLU A 126 4.44 11.93 -12.62
C GLU A 126 3.33 11.64 -11.59
N LEU A 127 2.70 10.48 -11.68
CA LEU A 127 1.68 10.05 -10.73
C LEU A 127 2.23 9.95 -9.31
N VAL A 128 3.38 9.33 -9.14
CA VAL A 128 4.09 9.21 -7.86
C VAL A 128 4.40 10.59 -7.27
N ASN A 129 5.00 11.49 -8.07
CA ASN A 129 5.32 12.84 -7.64
C ASN A 129 4.06 13.64 -7.25
N THR A 130 2.95 13.39 -7.94
CA THR A 130 1.66 14.00 -7.63
C THR A 130 1.14 13.51 -6.29
N ALA A 131 1.15 12.20 -6.04
CA ALA A 131 0.71 11.62 -4.78
C ALA A 131 1.47 12.19 -3.57
N ILE A 132 2.79 12.25 -3.63
CA ILE A 132 3.63 12.79 -2.54
C ILE A 132 3.44 14.29 -2.33
N LYS A 133 3.19 15.06 -3.38
CA LYS A 133 2.89 16.50 -3.21
C LYS A 133 1.55 16.72 -2.50
N MET A 134 0.57 15.84 -2.71
CA MET A 134 -0.74 15.92 -2.07
C MET A 134 -0.70 15.52 -0.61
N ASP A 135 -0.06 14.41 -0.29
CA ASP A 135 0.11 13.93 1.08
C ASP A 135 1.55 13.44 1.32
N PRO A 136 2.44 14.34 1.78
CA PRO A 136 3.83 14.00 2.06
C PRO A 136 4.03 13.01 3.22
N ASN A 137 2.99 12.74 3.99
CA ASN A 137 3.05 11.90 5.18
C ASN A 137 2.20 10.61 5.06
N ASP A 138 1.56 10.35 3.92
CA ASP A 138 0.81 9.10 3.74
C ASP A 138 1.77 7.90 3.64
N PHE A 139 1.70 7.02 4.64
CA PHE A 139 2.58 5.85 4.72
C PHE A 139 2.38 4.88 3.54
N GLU A 140 1.14 4.75 3.05
CA GLU A 140 0.82 3.88 1.92
C GLU A 140 1.45 4.42 0.63
N CYS A 141 1.40 5.73 0.40
CA CYS A 141 2.12 6.38 -0.70
C CYS A 141 3.62 6.11 -0.60
N HIS A 142 4.22 6.25 0.59
CA HIS A 142 5.65 5.95 0.78
C HIS A 142 5.98 4.48 0.55
N ARG A 143 5.14 3.55 1.01
CA ARG A 143 5.30 2.12 0.75
C ARG A 143 5.29 1.82 -0.76
N LEU A 144 4.32 2.37 -1.48
CA LEU A 144 4.22 2.18 -2.94
C LEU A 144 5.38 2.82 -3.69
N LEU A 145 5.86 3.98 -3.23
CA LEU A 145 7.07 4.63 -3.78
C LEU A 145 8.33 3.77 -3.60
N SER A 146 8.49 3.15 -2.43
CA SER A 146 9.57 2.20 -2.20
C SER A 146 9.54 1.07 -3.24
N ALA A 147 8.35 0.51 -3.52
CA ALA A 147 8.18 -0.52 -4.53
C ALA A 147 8.52 -0.03 -5.95
N VAL A 148 8.01 1.14 -6.33
CA VAL A 148 8.24 1.72 -7.67
C VAL A 148 9.72 2.02 -7.88
N HIS A 149 10.39 2.73 -6.96
CA HIS A 149 11.82 3.01 -7.05
C HIS A 149 12.67 1.75 -7.03
N GLY A 150 12.27 0.75 -6.22
CA GLY A 150 12.93 -0.57 -6.20
C GLY A 150 12.85 -1.30 -7.55
N ALA A 151 11.69 -1.26 -8.22
CA ALA A 151 11.52 -1.83 -9.55
C ALA A 151 12.35 -1.10 -10.62
N MET A 152 12.61 0.19 -10.42
CA MET A 152 13.43 1.04 -11.29
C MET A 152 14.94 0.90 -11.07
N GLY A 153 15.35 0.19 -10.03
CA GLY A 153 16.76 0.07 -9.64
C GLY A 153 17.29 1.26 -8.83
N ASP A 154 16.46 2.26 -8.51
CA ASP A 154 16.83 3.35 -7.60
C ASP A 154 16.69 2.91 -6.14
N MET A 155 17.64 2.08 -5.73
CA MET A 155 17.63 1.50 -4.38
C MET A 155 17.76 2.56 -3.28
N LYS A 156 18.38 3.70 -3.56
CA LYS A 156 18.52 4.79 -2.58
C LYS A 156 17.15 5.36 -2.21
N LEU A 157 16.35 5.74 -3.19
CA LEU A 157 15.00 6.25 -2.94
C LEU A 157 14.04 5.13 -2.45
N ALA A 158 14.22 3.89 -2.92
CA ALA A 158 13.47 2.75 -2.39
C ALA A 158 13.66 2.59 -0.88
N VAL A 159 14.89 2.63 -0.39
CA VAL A 159 15.21 2.56 1.06
C VAL A 159 14.67 3.79 1.80
N GLU A 160 14.84 4.99 1.27
CA GLU A 160 14.37 6.22 1.90
C GLU A 160 12.85 6.19 2.13
N HIS A 161 12.09 5.86 1.09
CA HIS A 161 10.63 5.80 1.18
C HIS A 161 10.15 4.59 2.02
N GLY A 162 10.80 3.44 1.92
CA GLY A 162 10.53 2.29 2.77
C GLY A 162 10.72 2.62 4.25
N LYS A 163 11.79 3.32 4.59
CA LYS A 163 12.05 3.80 5.96
C LYS A 163 10.95 4.73 6.46
N ARG A 164 10.52 5.71 5.66
CA ARG A 164 9.44 6.64 6.04
C ARG A 164 8.12 5.92 6.32
N ALA A 165 7.77 4.93 5.50
CA ALA A 165 6.60 4.10 5.76
C ALA A 165 6.73 3.30 7.05
N TYR A 166 7.90 2.68 7.27
CA TYR A 166 8.21 1.88 8.46
C TYR A 166 8.17 2.71 9.75
N GLU A 167 8.72 3.93 9.75
CA GLU A 167 8.68 4.84 10.91
C GLU A 167 7.25 5.19 11.34
N GLN A 168 6.30 5.21 10.40
CA GLN A 168 4.90 5.52 10.70
C GLN A 168 4.12 4.28 11.13
N VAL A 169 4.32 3.13 10.46
CA VAL A 169 3.56 1.90 10.71
C VAL A 169 4.51 0.69 10.74
N PRO A 170 5.30 0.53 11.83
CA PRO A 170 6.39 -0.45 11.90
C PRO A 170 5.95 -1.92 11.98
N ASN A 171 4.64 -2.19 12.12
CA ASN A 171 4.10 -3.55 12.26
C ASN A 171 3.21 -3.96 11.07
N ASP A 172 3.16 -3.17 9.97
CA ASP A 172 2.45 -3.57 8.75
C ASP A 172 3.31 -4.58 7.95
N PRO A 173 2.85 -5.83 7.76
CA PRO A 173 3.64 -6.84 7.07
C PRO A 173 4.07 -6.44 5.66
N ARG A 174 3.25 -5.65 4.96
CA ARG A 174 3.54 -5.17 3.60
C ARG A 174 4.70 -4.16 3.61
N ILE A 175 4.77 -3.31 4.64
CA ILE A 175 5.85 -2.34 4.83
C ILE A 175 7.12 -3.07 5.25
N LEU A 176 7.04 -4.00 6.20
CA LEU A 176 8.17 -4.81 6.64
C LEU A 176 8.83 -5.52 5.46
N GLN A 177 8.03 -6.23 4.66
CA GLN A 177 8.51 -6.91 3.47
C GLN A 177 9.15 -5.92 2.48
N GLN A 178 8.45 -4.84 2.12
CA GLN A 178 8.91 -3.89 1.11
C GLN A 178 10.19 -3.17 1.51
N TYR A 179 10.27 -2.71 2.77
CA TYR A 179 11.46 -2.05 3.29
C TYR A 179 12.62 -3.01 3.47
N GLY A 180 12.37 -4.22 3.99
CA GLY A 180 13.36 -5.27 4.12
C GLY A 180 13.98 -5.66 2.77
N GLU A 181 13.15 -5.87 1.74
CA GLU A 181 13.64 -6.14 0.39
C GLU A 181 14.48 -4.98 -0.20
N ALA A 182 14.09 -3.74 0.04
CA ALA A 182 14.87 -2.58 -0.40
C ALA A 182 16.24 -2.52 0.29
N LEU A 183 16.32 -2.79 1.60
CA LEU A 183 17.57 -2.87 2.34
C LEU A 183 18.48 -3.99 1.82
N LEU A 184 17.93 -5.18 1.58
CA LEU A 184 18.69 -6.32 1.05
C LEU A 184 19.27 -6.02 -0.34
N LYS A 185 18.45 -5.49 -1.24
CA LYS A 185 18.86 -5.16 -2.61
C LYS A 185 19.87 -4.01 -2.68
N SER A 186 19.78 -3.05 -1.77
CA SER A 186 20.71 -1.92 -1.69
C SER A 186 22.06 -2.28 -1.06
N GLY A 187 22.10 -3.33 -0.25
CA GLY A 187 23.26 -3.71 0.57
C GLY A 187 23.55 -2.76 1.75
N ASN A 188 22.64 -1.80 2.04
CA ASN A 188 22.87 -0.78 3.07
C ASN A 188 22.81 -1.35 4.49
N ASP A 189 21.83 -2.22 4.78
CA ASP A 189 21.67 -2.88 6.06
C ASP A 189 21.05 -4.28 5.84
N VAL A 190 21.93 -5.23 5.51
CA VAL A 190 21.51 -6.61 5.23
C VAL A 190 20.96 -7.28 6.49
N SER A 191 21.49 -6.95 7.68
CA SER A 191 21.02 -7.54 8.94
C SER A 191 19.58 -7.15 9.24
N LEU A 192 19.29 -5.85 9.22
CA LEU A 192 17.91 -5.33 9.40
C LEU A 192 16.99 -5.82 8.28
N GLY A 193 17.48 -5.85 7.03
CA GLY A 193 16.70 -6.35 5.90
C GLY A 193 16.26 -7.81 6.08
N CYS A 194 17.15 -8.68 6.57
CA CYS A 194 16.81 -10.07 6.90
C CYS A 194 15.80 -10.15 8.06
N GLU A 195 16.00 -9.37 9.11
CA GLU A 195 15.08 -9.35 10.25
C GLU A 195 13.65 -8.96 9.83
N LEU A 196 13.50 -7.87 9.09
CA LEU A 196 12.21 -7.37 8.67
C LEU A 196 11.47 -8.32 7.72
N THR A 197 12.18 -9.04 6.85
CA THR A 197 11.55 -10.00 5.92
C THR A 197 11.16 -11.33 6.56
N LEU A 198 11.63 -11.61 7.77
CA LEU A 198 11.31 -12.83 8.53
C LEU A 198 10.17 -12.60 9.57
N MET A 199 9.79 -11.35 9.83
CA MET A 199 8.69 -10.98 10.73
C MET A 199 7.34 -11.12 10.05
#